data_27d25ea334bbff9e61b057179549ef02
#
_entry.id   27d25ea334bbff9e61b057179549ef02
#
_cell.length_a   1.000
_cell.length_b   1.000
_cell.length_c   1.000
_cell.angle_alpha   90.00
_cell.angle_beta   90.00
_cell.angle_gamma   90.00
#
_symmetry.space_group_name_H-M   'P 1'
#
loop_
_entity.id
_entity.type
_entity.pdbx_description
1 polymer ?
#
loop_
_entity_poly.entity_id
_entity_poly.type
_entity_poly.pdbx_seq_one_letter_code
_entity_poly.pdbx_strand_id
1 'polypeptide(L)'
;PGKVISIISNKGGAGKTTIAVNLAVALAERPNARVGILDANLQFGDVATYLNLVPRASIADAVAEGDILDEMSLETYMTVFNDRLSLLAAPARPELAEAITGGNVKAILSQLKKKYEFVVVDTATDFNEITLSVLDESDAIVVLAGSDLPTLKNMKLCLEILQSLKYGDDKVHIVLNRANSAGGLSVQQVEKSLNLKFFATIPSDGKTVLPSINHGIPFVLANHHSAVAQTVFQLAQKLAPQEVSAPPKSMAAKVLGIFS
;
A
#
# COMPACT_ATOMS: atom_id res chain seq x y z
N PRO A 1 16.49 6.34 -0.98
CA PRO A 1 15.75 5.16 -1.41
C PRO A 1 14.26 5.37 -1.20
N GLY A 2 13.46 4.74 -2.06
CA GLY A 2 12.01 4.81 -1.98
C GLY A 2 11.46 4.17 -0.71
N LYS A 3 10.20 4.50 -0.39
CA LYS A 3 9.50 4.06 0.82
C LYS A 3 8.59 2.87 0.51
N VAL A 4 8.73 1.77 1.24
CA VAL A 4 7.84 0.60 1.15
C VAL A 4 6.68 0.74 2.14
N ILE A 5 5.46 0.62 1.63
CA ILE A 5 4.22 0.67 2.40
C ILE A 5 3.46 -0.63 2.18
N SER A 6 3.39 -1.49 3.17
CA SER A 6 2.65 -2.75 3.09
C SER A 6 1.24 -2.61 3.67
N ILE A 7 0.28 -3.29 3.04
CA ILE A 7 -1.10 -3.35 3.49
C ILE A 7 -1.38 -4.78 3.96
N ILE A 8 -1.68 -4.92 5.24
CA ILE A 8 -1.96 -6.22 5.85
C ILE A 8 -3.33 -6.27 6.52
N SER A 9 -3.86 -7.44 6.67
CA SER A 9 -5.02 -7.75 7.50
C SER A 9 -5.04 -9.26 7.74
N ASN A 10 -5.40 -9.67 8.92
CA ASN A 10 -5.57 -11.08 9.26
C ASN A 10 -6.99 -11.62 9.00
N LYS A 11 -7.76 -10.93 8.15
CA LYS A 11 -9.08 -11.35 7.72
C LYS A 11 -9.24 -11.17 6.21
N GLY A 12 -9.69 -12.23 5.53
CA GLY A 12 -10.08 -12.16 4.13
C GLY A 12 -11.23 -11.17 3.93
N GLY A 13 -11.23 -10.47 2.80
CA GLY A 13 -12.27 -9.48 2.48
C GLY A 13 -12.21 -8.17 3.28
N ALA A 14 -11.15 -7.92 4.06
CA ALA A 14 -10.96 -6.67 4.80
C ALA A 14 -10.72 -5.44 3.89
N GLY A 15 -10.48 -5.66 2.59
CA GLY A 15 -10.27 -4.61 1.61
C GLY A 15 -8.81 -4.24 1.36
N LYS A 16 -7.86 -5.15 1.65
CA LYS A 16 -6.42 -4.91 1.43
C LYS A 16 -6.12 -4.44 0.01
N THR A 17 -6.46 -5.24 -0.99
CA THR A 17 -6.24 -4.91 -2.41
C THR A 17 -6.91 -3.61 -2.82
N THR A 18 -8.16 -3.38 -2.37
CA THR A 18 -8.87 -2.12 -2.61
C THR A 18 -8.08 -0.92 -2.09
N ILE A 19 -7.59 -0.99 -0.86
CA ILE A 19 -6.83 0.09 -0.23
C ILE A 19 -5.44 0.21 -0.84
N ALA A 20 -4.74 -0.89 -1.11
CA ALA A 20 -3.42 -0.89 -1.74
C ALA A 20 -3.45 -0.18 -3.10
N VAL A 21 -4.38 -0.56 -3.97
CA VAL A 21 -4.54 0.04 -5.30
C VAL A 21 -4.86 1.54 -5.22
N ASN A 22 -5.87 1.90 -4.43
CA ASN A 22 -6.29 3.30 -4.34
C ASN A 22 -5.25 4.18 -3.62
N LEU A 23 -4.53 3.64 -2.63
CA LEU A 23 -3.41 4.33 -1.98
C LEU A 23 -2.26 4.57 -2.97
N ALA A 24 -1.89 3.56 -3.76
CA ALA A 24 -0.84 3.70 -4.76
C ALA A 24 -1.18 4.75 -5.81
N VAL A 25 -2.43 4.75 -6.30
CA VAL A 25 -2.91 5.79 -7.23
C VAL A 25 -2.88 7.17 -6.57
N ALA A 26 -3.37 7.29 -5.32
CA ALA A 26 -3.34 8.56 -4.60
C ALA A 26 -1.91 9.09 -4.36
N LEU A 27 -0.95 8.20 -4.11
CA LEU A 27 0.47 8.57 -4.01
C LEU A 27 1.04 9.02 -5.35
N ALA A 28 0.63 8.40 -6.47
CA ALA A 28 1.06 8.76 -7.82
C ALA A 28 0.52 10.12 -8.28
N GLU A 29 -0.57 10.64 -7.68
CA GLU A 29 -1.07 12.00 -7.93
C GLU A 29 -0.15 13.09 -7.37
N ARG A 30 0.80 12.75 -6.50
CA ARG A 30 1.78 13.70 -5.98
C ARG A 30 2.72 14.19 -7.10
N PRO A 31 3.15 15.46 -7.06
CA PRO A 31 4.07 15.98 -8.06
C PRO A 31 5.35 15.13 -8.15
N ASN A 32 5.67 14.68 -9.35
CA ASN A 32 6.87 13.91 -9.69
C ASN A 32 7.01 12.53 -8.99
N ALA A 33 6.02 12.09 -8.22
CA ALA A 33 6.08 10.79 -7.57
C ALA A 33 5.99 9.65 -8.60
N ARG A 34 6.87 8.65 -8.46
CA ARG A 34 6.80 7.37 -9.18
C ARG A 34 6.47 6.29 -8.17
N VAL A 35 5.45 5.50 -8.45
CA VAL A 35 4.93 4.48 -7.55
C VAL A 35 4.99 3.11 -8.20
N GLY A 36 5.53 2.13 -7.48
CA GLY A 36 5.42 0.72 -7.82
C GLY A 36 4.36 0.05 -6.95
N ILE A 37 3.58 -0.86 -7.51
CA ILE A 37 2.78 -1.81 -6.73
C ILE A 37 3.42 -3.18 -6.88
N LEU A 38 3.58 -3.88 -5.76
CA LEU A 38 3.89 -5.30 -5.71
C LEU A 38 2.67 -6.07 -5.22
N ASP A 39 2.15 -6.97 -6.03
CA ASP A 39 1.14 -7.94 -5.61
C ASP A 39 1.83 -9.16 -4.97
N ALA A 40 1.98 -9.11 -3.65
CA ALA A 40 2.59 -10.17 -2.86
C ALA A 40 1.56 -11.19 -2.31
N ASN A 41 0.30 -11.11 -2.73
CA ASN A 41 -0.68 -12.18 -2.55
C ASN A 41 -0.53 -13.21 -3.67
N LEU A 42 0.55 -13.98 -3.62
CA LEU A 42 1.08 -14.77 -4.73
C LEU A 42 0.13 -15.85 -5.27
N GLN A 43 -0.80 -16.36 -4.45
CA GLN A 43 -1.73 -17.41 -4.85
C GLN A 43 -3.04 -16.86 -5.44
N PHE A 44 -3.51 -15.72 -4.95
CA PHE A 44 -4.81 -15.14 -5.28
C PHE A 44 -4.70 -13.62 -5.45
N GLY A 45 -3.64 -13.15 -6.11
CA GLY A 45 -3.42 -11.74 -6.35
C GLY A 45 -4.40 -11.18 -7.39
N ASP A 46 -5.03 -10.07 -7.06
CA ASP A 46 -6.08 -9.43 -7.85
C ASP A 46 -5.75 -7.99 -8.27
N VAL A 47 -4.57 -7.47 -7.91
CA VAL A 47 -4.21 -6.06 -8.17
C VAL A 47 -4.37 -5.70 -9.65
N ALA A 48 -3.96 -6.59 -10.56
CA ALA A 48 -4.12 -6.38 -12.01
C ALA A 48 -5.58 -6.17 -12.42
N THR A 49 -6.49 -6.97 -11.84
CA THR A 49 -7.95 -6.87 -12.08
C THR A 49 -8.50 -5.53 -11.61
N TYR A 50 -8.07 -5.05 -10.44
CA TYR A 50 -8.49 -3.76 -9.88
C TYR A 50 -7.99 -2.55 -10.68
N LEU A 51 -6.98 -2.74 -11.52
CA LEU A 51 -6.42 -1.72 -12.42
C LEU A 51 -6.82 -1.94 -13.89
N ASN A 52 -7.65 -2.94 -14.17
CA ASN A 52 -8.01 -3.36 -15.54
C ASN A 52 -6.76 -3.60 -16.40
N LEU A 53 -5.74 -4.23 -15.83
CA LEU A 53 -4.50 -4.58 -16.51
C LEU A 53 -4.47 -6.05 -16.90
N VAL A 54 -3.78 -6.34 -18.00
CA VAL A 54 -3.44 -7.70 -18.43
C VAL A 54 -1.90 -7.83 -18.39
N PRO A 55 -1.33 -8.32 -17.28
CA PRO A 55 0.11 -8.49 -17.15
C PRO A 55 0.66 -9.48 -18.18
N ARG A 56 1.79 -9.14 -18.81
CA ARG A 56 2.53 -10.05 -19.69
C ARG A 56 3.55 -10.88 -18.94
N ALA A 57 3.96 -10.40 -17.79
CA ALA A 57 4.90 -11.03 -16.88
C ALA A 57 4.50 -10.79 -15.44
N SER A 58 5.05 -11.56 -14.53
CA SER A 58 4.75 -11.56 -13.11
C SER A 58 6.03 -11.64 -12.27
N ILE A 59 5.89 -11.60 -10.96
CA ILE A 59 6.99 -11.86 -10.03
C ILE A 59 7.62 -13.25 -10.25
N ALA A 60 6.84 -14.25 -10.68
CA ALA A 60 7.38 -15.59 -10.95
C ALA A 60 8.36 -15.58 -12.15
N ASP A 61 8.05 -14.81 -13.18
CA ASP A 61 8.94 -14.66 -14.34
C ASP A 61 10.23 -13.94 -13.94
N ALA A 62 10.13 -12.91 -13.11
CA ALA A 62 11.28 -12.20 -12.58
C ALA A 62 12.20 -13.10 -11.74
N VAL A 63 11.64 -14.00 -10.93
CA VAL A 63 12.39 -14.94 -10.10
C VAL A 63 13.00 -16.06 -10.95
N ALA A 64 12.33 -16.51 -12.00
CA ALA A 64 12.81 -17.60 -12.86
C ALA A 64 14.10 -17.25 -13.65
N GLU A 65 14.37 -15.96 -13.89
CA GLU A 65 15.63 -15.53 -14.55
C GLU A 65 16.88 -15.61 -13.66
N GLY A 66 16.70 -15.86 -12.35
CA GLY A 66 17.79 -16.11 -11.41
C GLY A 66 18.18 -14.93 -10.52
N ASP A 67 19.29 -15.08 -9.79
CA ASP A 67 19.66 -14.22 -8.65
C ASP A 67 20.15 -12.79 -9.01
N ILE A 68 20.29 -12.46 -10.29
CA ILE A 68 20.83 -11.17 -10.72
C ILE A 68 19.70 -10.29 -11.30
N LEU A 69 18.74 -9.95 -10.45
CA LEU A 69 17.78 -8.89 -10.77
C LEU A 69 18.44 -7.55 -10.52
N ASP A 70 18.84 -6.87 -11.58
CA ASP A 70 19.16 -5.44 -11.52
C ASP A 70 17.88 -4.60 -11.78
N GLU A 71 18.02 -3.28 -11.61
CA GLU A 71 16.92 -2.35 -11.78
C GLU A 71 16.34 -2.36 -13.21
N MET A 72 17.20 -2.53 -14.24
CA MET A 72 16.79 -2.54 -15.65
C MET A 72 16.04 -3.83 -16.00
N SER A 73 16.53 -4.98 -15.50
CA SER A 73 15.89 -6.28 -15.71
C SER A 73 14.49 -6.31 -15.09
N LEU A 74 14.33 -5.77 -13.87
CA LEU A 74 13.04 -5.78 -13.19
C LEU A 74 11.97 -4.97 -13.93
N GLU A 75 12.34 -3.91 -14.66
CA GLU A 75 11.40 -3.13 -15.47
C GLU A 75 10.67 -3.96 -16.53
N THR A 76 11.31 -4.96 -17.09
CA THR A 76 10.73 -5.79 -18.15
C THR A 76 9.54 -6.62 -17.66
N TYR A 77 9.47 -6.87 -16.34
CA TYR A 77 8.38 -7.61 -15.69
C TYR A 77 7.27 -6.71 -15.14
N MET A 78 7.50 -5.38 -15.13
CA MET A 78 6.50 -4.43 -14.68
C MET A 78 5.43 -4.18 -15.75
N THR A 79 4.18 -4.13 -15.33
CA THR A 79 3.04 -3.72 -16.17
C THR A 79 2.72 -2.26 -15.88
N VAL A 80 2.83 -1.40 -16.89
CA VAL A 80 2.60 0.04 -16.76
C VAL A 80 1.09 0.32 -16.71
N PHE A 81 0.64 1.01 -15.67
CA PHE A 81 -0.72 1.56 -15.57
C PHE A 81 -0.80 2.95 -16.19
N ASN A 82 0.15 3.81 -15.84
CA ASN A 82 0.36 5.14 -16.43
C ASN A 82 1.82 5.59 -16.24
N ASP A 83 2.14 6.81 -16.64
CA ASP A 83 3.51 7.35 -16.56
C ASP A 83 4.13 7.36 -15.16
N ARG A 84 3.30 7.21 -14.10
CA ARG A 84 3.72 7.31 -12.70
C ARG A 84 3.51 6.05 -11.88
N LEU A 85 2.72 5.10 -12.39
CA LEU A 85 2.34 3.90 -11.66
C LEU A 85 2.58 2.64 -12.49
N SER A 86 3.29 1.68 -11.93
CA SER A 86 3.53 0.36 -12.52
C SER A 86 3.27 -0.74 -11.51
N LEU A 87 2.88 -1.91 -12.01
CA LEU A 87 2.55 -3.10 -11.24
C LEU A 87 3.55 -4.22 -11.52
N LEU A 88 4.13 -4.83 -10.47
CA LEU A 88 4.67 -6.17 -10.52
C LEU A 88 3.59 -7.13 -10.03
N ALA A 89 3.00 -7.86 -10.98
CA ALA A 89 1.83 -8.71 -10.72
C ALA A 89 2.20 -10.00 -9.99
N ALA A 90 1.24 -10.55 -9.24
CA ALA A 90 1.30 -11.92 -8.76
C ALA A 90 1.32 -12.92 -9.93
N PRO A 91 1.80 -14.18 -9.69
CA PRO A 91 1.78 -15.21 -10.70
C PRO A 91 0.36 -15.47 -11.25
N ALA A 92 0.27 -15.75 -12.55
CA ALA A 92 -1.02 -16.07 -13.19
C ALA A 92 -1.62 -17.40 -12.71
N ARG A 93 -0.81 -18.27 -12.11
CA ARG A 93 -1.21 -19.58 -11.58
C ARG A 93 -0.56 -19.82 -10.22
N PRO A 94 -1.33 -20.32 -9.22
CA PRO A 94 -0.84 -20.54 -7.85
C PRO A 94 0.40 -21.44 -7.77
N GLU A 95 0.55 -22.41 -8.67
CA GLU A 95 1.68 -23.35 -8.68
C GLU A 95 3.03 -22.64 -8.90
N LEU A 96 3.01 -21.52 -9.63
CA LEU A 96 4.22 -20.72 -9.88
C LEU A 96 4.67 -19.94 -8.63
N ALA A 97 3.80 -19.79 -7.65
CA ALA A 97 4.14 -19.13 -6.39
C ALA A 97 5.08 -19.96 -5.51
N GLU A 98 5.08 -21.28 -5.66
CA GLU A 98 5.88 -22.21 -4.82
C GLU A 98 7.39 -21.99 -4.96
N ALA A 99 7.85 -21.49 -6.12
CA ALA A 99 9.26 -21.20 -6.36
C ALA A 99 9.72 -19.87 -5.76
N ILE A 100 8.80 -19.02 -5.28
CA ILE A 100 9.11 -17.67 -4.80
C ILE A 100 9.39 -17.73 -3.30
N THR A 101 10.59 -17.31 -2.91
CA THR A 101 11.04 -17.27 -1.51
C THR A 101 10.97 -15.86 -0.93
N GLY A 102 11.03 -15.75 0.40
CA GLY A 102 11.18 -14.46 1.08
C GLY A 102 12.44 -13.70 0.66
N GLY A 103 13.53 -14.42 0.36
CA GLY A 103 14.76 -13.84 -0.18
C GLY A 103 14.55 -13.17 -1.54
N ASN A 104 13.79 -13.79 -2.44
CA ASN A 104 13.45 -13.20 -3.73
C ASN A 104 12.65 -11.90 -3.55
N VAL A 105 11.66 -11.90 -2.64
CA VAL A 105 10.83 -10.73 -2.36
C VAL A 105 11.67 -9.58 -1.80
N LYS A 106 12.59 -9.85 -0.86
CA LYS A 106 13.52 -8.84 -0.33
C LYS A 106 14.41 -8.23 -1.41
N ALA A 107 14.97 -9.07 -2.30
CA ALA A 107 15.77 -8.62 -3.43
C ALA A 107 14.97 -7.72 -4.38
N ILE A 108 13.75 -8.12 -4.74
CA ILE A 108 12.84 -7.35 -5.59
C ILE A 108 12.48 -6.00 -4.94
N LEU A 109 12.10 -5.99 -3.67
CA LEU A 109 11.79 -4.74 -2.94
C LEU A 109 12.98 -3.80 -2.91
N SER A 110 14.20 -4.33 -2.71
CA SER A 110 15.43 -3.54 -2.75
C SER A 110 15.65 -2.86 -4.11
N GLN A 111 15.33 -3.51 -5.22
CA GLN A 111 15.43 -2.90 -6.56
C GLN A 111 14.30 -1.90 -6.82
N LEU A 112 13.06 -2.24 -6.43
CA LEU A 112 11.94 -1.31 -6.56
C LEU A 112 12.17 -0.01 -5.81
N LYS A 113 12.76 -0.05 -4.61
CA LYS A 113 13.11 1.15 -3.80
C LYS A 113 14.13 2.08 -4.47
N LYS A 114 14.92 1.60 -5.41
CA LYS A 114 15.86 2.44 -6.16
C LYS A 114 15.15 3.29 -7.21
N LYS A 115 14.08 2.74 -7.81
CA LYS A 115 13.38 3.31 -8.94
C LYS A 115 12.14 4.13 -8.56
N TYR A 116 11.38 3.64 -7.60
CA TYR A 116 10.11 4.22 -7.19
C TYR A 116 10.26 4.99 -5.88
N GLU A 117 9.63 6.16 -5.79
CA GLU A 117 9.55 6.93 -4.54
C GLU A 117 8.73 6.20 -3.49
N PHE A 118 7.68 5.50 -3.95
CA PHE A 118 6.84 4.65 -3.10
C PHE A 118 6.66 3.29 -3.73
N VAL A 119 6.71 2.25 -2.90
CA VAL A 119 6.35 0.88 -3.26
C VAL A 119 5.22 0.44 -2.35
N VAL A 120 4.02 0.30 -2.91
CA VAL A 120 2.86 -0.22 -2.16
C VAL A 120 2.78 -1.72 -2.35
N VAL A 121 2.66 -2.47 -1.27
CA VAL A 121 2.63 -3.94 -1.31
C VAL A 121 1.29 -4.45 -0.80
N ASP A 122 0.54 -5.14 -1.66
CA ASP A 122 -0.64 -5.92 -1.27
C ASP A 122 -0.20 -7.31 -0.81
N THR A 123 -0.56 -7.71 0.41
CA THR A 123 -0.08 -8.96 1.01
C THR A 123 -1.18 -10.03 1.10
N ALA A 124 -0.78 -11.27 1.30
CA ALA A 124 -1.68 -12.35 1.70
C ALA A 124 -2.31 -12.05 3.09
N THR A 125 -3.23 -12.91 3.52
CA THR A 125 -3.95 -12.71 4.79
C THR A 125 -3.18 -13.28 6.00
N ASP A 126 -2.27 -14.20 5.75
CA ASP A 126 -1.48 -14.92 6.74
C ASP A 126 -0.07 -14.31 6.92
N PHE A 127 0.57 -14.64 8.03
CA PHE A 127 1.95 -14.28 8.33
C PHE A 127 2.93 -15.35 7.80
N ASN A 128 2.79 -15.72 6.52
CA ASN A 128 3.73 -16.64 5.87
C ASN A 128 5.11 -15.98 5.62
N GLU A 129 6.08 -16.73 5.12
CA GLU A 129 7.44 -16.26 4.85
C GLU A 129 7.46 -15.02 3.95
N ILE A 130 6.62 -14.99 2.91
CA ILE A 130 6.52 -13.87 1.98
C ILE A 130 6.03 -12.61 2.69
N THR A 131 4.91 -12.72 3.43
CA THR A 131 4.36 -11.61 4.20
C THR A 131 5.40 -11.09 5.23
N LEU A 132 6.06 -11.97 5.98
CA LEU A 132 7.08 -11.55 6.94
C LEU A 132 8.25 -10.85 6.26
N SER A 133 8.70 -11.34 5.11
CA SER A 133 9.76 -10.70 4.33
C SER A 133 9.36 -9.30 3.83
N VAL A 134 8.10 -9.11 3.42
CA VAL A 134 7.56 -7.80 3.08
C VAL A 134 7.56 -6.87 4.29
N LEU A 135 7.10 -7.35 5.46
CA LEU A 135 7.03 -6.54 6.68
C LEU A 135 8.41 -6.10 7.16
N ASP A 136 9.43 -6.96 7.05
CA ASP A 136 10.81 -6.62 7.37
C ASP A 136 11.32 -5.43 6.55
N GLU A 137 11.04 -5.43 5.24
CA GLU A 137 11.46 -4.40 4.29
C GLU A 137 10.57 -3.15 4.28
N SER A 138 9.43 -3.18 4.96
CA SER A 138 8.47 -2.07 4.97
C SER A 138 8.96 -0.90 5.84
N ASP A 139 8.79 0.31 5.36
CA ASP A 139 8.97 1.56 6.12
C ASP A 139 7.68 1.95 6.85
N ALA A 140 6.52 1.50 6.35
CA ALA A 140 5.21 1.65 7.00
C ALA A 140 4.36 0.40 6.78
N ILE A 141 3.70 -0.06 7.83
CA ILE A 141 2.79 -1.21 7.82
C ILE A 141 1.38 -0.72 8.13
N VAL A 142 0.51 -0.73 7.14
CA VAL A 142 -0.90 -0.38 7.30
C VAL A 142 -1.69 -1.63 7.66
N VAL A 143 -2.20 -1.68 8.88
CA VAL A 143 -3.00 -2.80 9.39
C VAL A 143 -4.48 -2.45 9.26
N LEU A 144 -5.21 -3.14 8.38
CA LEU A 144 -6.64 -2.88 8.20
C LEU A 144 -7.47 -3.61 9.25
N ALA A 145 -8.25 -2.84 9.99
CA ALA A 145 -9.27 -3.30 10.92
C ALA A 145 -10.67 -3.15 10.32
N GLY A 146 -11.60 -3.98 10.77
CA GLY A 146 -13.04 -3.81 10.55
C GLY A 146 -13.76 -3.47 11.86
N SER A 147 -15.06 -3.15 11.78
CA SER A 147 -15.88 -2.75 12.93
C SER A 147 -16.73 -3.89 13.52
N ASP A 148 -16.56 -5.13 13.06
CA ASP A 148 -17.24 -6.30 13.59
C ASP A 148 -16.41 -7.02 14.69
N LEU A 149 -17.08 -7.64 15.65
CA LEU A 149 -16.40 -8.29 16.79
C LEU A 149 -15.37 -9.36 16.39
N PRO A 150 -15.64 -10.28 15.43
CA PRO A 150 -14.62 -11.22 14.98
C PRO A 150 -13.36 -10.56 14.44
N THR A 151 -13.50 -9.49 13.66
CA THR A 151 -12.37 -8.73 13.13
C THR A 151 -11.57 -8.06 14.25
N LEU A 152 -12.23 -7.53 15.28
CA LEU A 152 -11.56 -6.93 16.44
C LEU A 152 -10.76 -7.95 17.26
N LYS A 153 -11.30 -9.15 17.46
CA LYS A 153 -10.56 -10.23 18.11
C LYS A 153 -9.29 -10.59 17.33
N ASN A 154 -9.42 -10.73 16.02
CA ASN A 154 -8.29 -11.03 15.14
C ASN A 154 -7.29 -9.88 15.07
N MET A 155 -7.76 -8.64 15.17
CA MET A 155 -6.88 -7.47 15.23
C MET A 155 -5.97 -7.49 16.47
N LYS A 156 -6.50 -7.82 17.64
CA LYS A 156 -5.67 -7.97 18.85
C LYS A 156 -4.54 -8.96 18.64
N LEU A 157 -4.86 -10.14 18.12
CA LEU A 157 -3.85 -11.17 17.82
C LEU A 157 -2.82 -10.68 16.80
N CYS A 158 -3.27 -9.99 15.75
CA CYS A 158 -2.38 -9.39 14.76
C CYS A 158 -1.39 -8.40 15.41
N LEU A 159 -1.87 -7.52 16.28
CA LEU A 159 -1.03 -6.55 16.99
C LEU A 159 -0.05 -7.24 17.94
N GLU A 160 -0.45 -8.28 18.65
CA GLU A 160 0.41 -9.09 19.50
C GLU A 160 1.55 -9.76 18.69
N ILE A 161 1.24 -10.27 17.49
CA ILE A 161 2.24 -10.83 16.57
C ILE A 161 3.23 -9.73 16.12
N LEU A 162 2.73 -8.59 15.65
CA LEU A 162 3.59 -7.48 15.20
C LEU A 162 4.49 -6.98 16.33
N GLN A 163 3.97 -6.89 17.55
CA GLN A 163 4.73 -6.50 18.72
C GLN A 163 5.80 -7.57 19.07
N SER A 164 5.48 -8.86 18.98
CA SER A 164 6.45 -9.94 19.24
C SER A 164 7.59 -9.94 18.20
N LEU A 165 7.31 -9.51 16.98
CA LEU A 165 8.27 -9.31 15.90
C LEU A 165 9.05 -7.99 16.05
N LYS A 166 8.77 -7.20 17.09
CA LYS A 166 9.45 -5.93 17.43
C LYS A 166 9.30 -4.84 16.34
N TYR A 167 8.22 -4.84 15.57
CA TYR A 167 7.90 -3.70 14.76
C TYR A 167 7.40 -2.55 15.63
N GLY A 168 8.06 -1.39 15.54
CA GLY A 168 7.77 -0.22 16.38
C GLY A 168 6.44 0.46 16.02
N ASP A 169 5.89 1.21 16.96
CA ASP A 169 4.65 1.97 16.80
C ASP A 169 4.76 3.06 15.71
N ASP A 170 5.96 3.51 15.41
CA ASP A 170 6.27 4.45 14.33
C ASP A 170 6.11 3.83 12.94
N LYS A 171 6.24 2.50 12.84
CA LYS A 171 6.11 1.72 11.61
C LYS A 171 4.70 1.17 11.40
N VAL A 172 3.96 0.86 12.48
CA VAL A 172 2.66 0.18 12.44
C VAL A 172 1.52 1.20 12.53
N HIS A 173 0.72 1.29 11.49
CA HIS A 173 -0.39 2.24 11.36
C HIS A 173 -1.73 1.50 11.26
N ILE A 174 -2.57 1.60 12.28
CA ILE A 174 -3.86 0.90 12.33
C ILE A 174 -4.92 1.77 11.67
N VAL A 175 -5.56 1.23 10.64
CA VAL A 175 -6.59 1.91 9.85
C VAL A 175 -7.91 1.15 9.96
N LEU A 176 -8.96 1.80 10.44
CA LEU A 176 -10.31 1.24 10.46
C LEU A 176 -10.92 1.39 9.06
N ASN A 177 -11.13 0.27 8.38
CA ASN A 177 -11.81 0.25 7.08
C ASN A 177 -13.32 -0.02 7.27
N ARG A 178 -14.12 0.49 6.36
CA ARG A 178 -15.59 0.40 6.40
C ARG A 178 -16.17 0.92 7.72
N ALA A 179 -15.60 2.00 8.25
CA ALA A 179 -16.14 2.67 9.43
C ALA A 179 -17.61 3.07 9.21
N ASN A 180 -18.40 3.02 10.27
CA ASN A 180 -19.83 3.34 10.23
C ASN A 180 -20.66 2.43 9.29
N SER A 181 -20.22 1.19 9.05
CA SER A 181 -21.05 0.20 8.37
C SER A 181 -22.27 -0.15 9.22
N ALA A 182 -23.41 -0.44 8.56
CA ALA A 182 -24.64 -0.78 9.24
C ALA A 182 -24.45 -2.02 10.14
N GLY A 183 -24.83 -1.91 11.41
CA GLY A 183 -24.69 -2.99 12.42
C GLY A 183 -23.26 -3.16 12.99
N GLY A 184 -22.29 -2.34 12.56
CA GLY A 184 -20.95 -2.33 13.14
C GLY A 184 -20.85 -1.50 14.41
N LEU A 185 -19.74 -1.67 15.14
CA LEU A 185 -19.41 -0.84 16.29
C LEU A 185 -18.96 0.56 15.82
N SER A 186 -19.23 1.58 16.63
CA SER A 186 -18.71 2.91 16.35
C SER A 186 -17.19 2.99 16.52
N VAL A 187 -16.55 3.95 15.86
CA VAL A 187 -15.10 4.18 15.97
C VAL A 187 -14.67 4.26 17.43
N GLN A 188 -15.39 5.02 18.26
CA GLN A 188 -15.07 5.20 19.68
C GLN A 188 -15.19 3.90 20.48
N GLN A 189 -16.18 3.05 20.18
CA GLN A 189 -16.33 1.74 20.82
C GLN A 189 -15.16 0.82 20.49
N VAL A 190 -14.73 0.82 19.21
CA VAL A 190 -13.61 0.03 18.76
C VAL A 190 -12.29 0.51 19.39
N GLU A 191 -12.01 1.81 19.36
CA GLU A 191 -10.84 2.42 19.98
C GLU A 191 -10.76 2.10 21.49
N LYS A 192 -11.87 2.20 22.19
CA LYS A 192 -11.96 1.87 23.63
C LYS A 192 -11.72 0.36 23.86
N SER A 193 -12.29 -0.51 23.03
CA SER A 193 -12.14 -1.97 23.16
C SER A 193 -10.70 -2.43 22.91
N LEU A 194 -9.99 -1.79 21.98
CA LEU A 194 -8.63 -2.12 21.60
C LEU A 194 -7.58 -1.30 22.39
N ASN A 195 -8.01 -0.31 23.16
CA ASN A 195 -7.14 0.65 23.86
C ASN A 195 -6.11 1.31 22.93
N LEU A 196 -6.57 1.75 21.75
CA LEU A 196 -5.74 2.40 20.73
C LEU A 196 -6.49 3.55 20.06
N LYS A 197 -5.75 4.35 19.28
CA LYS A 197 -6.31 5.32 18.35
C LYS A 197 -6.00 4.90 16.92
N PHE A 198 -6.99 5.07 16.03
CA PHE A 198 -6.76 4.80 14.62
C PHE A 198 -5.91 5.88 13.97
N PHE A 199 -4.97 5.46 13.15
CA PHE A 199 -4.19 6.35 12.30
C PHE A 199 -5.08 7.03 11.25
N ALA A 200 -6.06 6.29 10.71
CA ALA A 200 -7.11 6.79 9.83
C ALA A 200 -8.38 5.94 9.93
N THR A 201 -9.51 6.51 9.54
CA THR A 201 -10.80 5.81 9.45
C THR A 201 -11.38 6.01 8.06
N ILE A 202 -11.59 4.92 7.33
CA ILE A 202 -12.11 4.92 5.95
C ILE A 202 -13.60 4.60 6.02
N PRO A 203 -14.49 5.47 5.53
CA PRO A 203 -15.92 5.26 5.62
C PRO A 203 -16.38 4.07 4.77
N SER A 204 -17.50 3.45 5.16
CA SER A 204 -18.17 2.45 4.34
C SER A 204 -18.92 3.13 3.20
N ASP A 205 -18.50 2.88 1.96
CA ASP A 205 -19.14 3.44 0.76
C ASP A 205 -19.20 2.37 -0.36
N GLY A 206 -20.10 1.40 -0.18
CA GLY A 206 -20.27 0.34 -1.17
C GLY A 206 -20.75 0.84 -2.54
N LYS A 207 -21.46 1.98 -2.59
CA LYS A 207 -21.93 2.56 -3.85
C LYS A 207 -20.80 3.11 -4.71
N THR A 208 -19.75 3.59 -4.11
CA THR A 208 -18.54 4.05 -4.81
C THR A 208 -17.55 2.90 -5.06
N VAL A 209 -17.34 2.05 -4.04
CA VAL A 209 -16.27 1.04 -4.08
C VAL A 209 -16.62 -0.14 -4.99
N LEU A 210 -17.84 -0.69 -4.93
CA LEU A 210 -18.19 -1.87 -5.74
C LEU A 210 -18.13 -1.65 -7.25
N PRO A 211 -18.69 -0.54 -7.80
CA PRO A 211 -18.52 -0.26 -9.23
C PRO A 211 -17.05 -0.05 -9.62
N SER A 212 -16.24 0.59 -8.78
CA SER A 212 -14.80 0.77 -9.00
C SER A 212 -14.10 -0.58 -9.19
N ILE A 213 -14.35 -1.54 -8.31
CA ILE A 213 -13.79 -2.89 -8.40
C ILE A 213 -14.27 -3.58 -9.68
N ASN A 214 -15.58 -3.57 -9.96
CA ASN A 214 -16.16 -4.27 -11.09
C ASN A 214 -15.72 -3.72 -12.47
N HIS A 215 -15.38 -2.44 -12.54
CA HIS A 215 -14.89 -1.82 -13.77
C HIS A 215 -13.35 -1.76 -13.84
N GLY A 216 -12.64 -2.14 -12.78
CA GLY A 216 -11.19 -2.02 -12.73
C GLY A 216 -10.68 -0.58 -12.81
N ILE A 217 -11.48 0.37 -12.29
CA ILE A 217 -11.12 1.80 -12.25
C ILE A 217 -11.05 2.23 -10.78
N PRO A 218 -9.87 2.56 -10.26
CA PRO A 218 -9.72 3.01 -8.87
C PRO A 218 -10.66 4.17 -8.52
N PHE A 219 -11.36 4.09 -7.40
CA PHE A 219 -12.36 5.09 -7.03
C PHE A 219 -11.75 6.47 -6.75
N VAL A 220 -10.46 6.54 -6.38
CA VAL A 220 -9.75 7.82 -6.24
C VAL A 220 -9.64 8.57 -7.57
N LEU A 221 -9.74 7.89 -8.72
CA LEU A 221 -9.84 8.48 -10.05
C LEU A 221 -11.29 8.69 -10.47
N ALA A 222 -12.13 7.65 -10.35
CA ALA A 222 -13.51 7.68 -10.84
C ALA A 222 -14.42 8.61 -10.03
N ASN A 223 -14.21 8.69 -8.71
CA ASN A 223 -15.02 9.43 -7.74
C ASN A 223 -14.15 10.22 -6.77
N HIS A 224 -13.25 11.03 -7.30
CA HIS A 224 -12.25 11.79 -6.55
C HIS A 224 -12.81 12.57 -5.35
N HIS A 225 -14.00 13.12 -5.45
CA HIS A 225 -14.65 13.91 -4.39
C HIS A 225 -15.47 13.07 -3.40
N SER A 226 -15.57 11.75 -3.56
CA SER A 226 -16.27 10.91 -2.59
C SER A 226 -15.55 10.91 -1.25
N ALA A 227 -16.30 10.71 -0.14
CA ALA A 227 -15.72 10.68 1.19
C ALA A 227 -14.64 9.58 1.33
N VAL A 228 -14.85 8.42 0.71
CA VAL A 228 -13.89 7.32 0.73
C VAL A 228 -12.60 7.69 -0.02
N ALA A 229 -12.68 8.34 -1.19
CA ALA A 229 -11.52 8.79 -1.94
C ALA A 229 -10.73 9.86 -1.18
N GLN A 230 -11.41 10.87 -0.64
CA GLN A 230 -10.78 11.92 0.15
C GLN A 230 -10.04 11.36 1.38
N THR A 231 -10.60 10.34 2.04
CA THR A 231 -9.93 9.69 3.17
C THR A 231 -8.67 8.94 2.73
N VAL A 232 -8.68 8.30 1.56
CA VAL A 232 -7.48 7.65 1.01
C VAL A 232 -6.40 8.66 0.63
N PHE A 233 -6.76 9.83 0.07
CA PHE A 233 -5.80 10.92 -0.16
C PHE A 233 -5.19 11.43 1.16
N GLN A 234 -6.00 11.58 2.21
CA GLN A 234 -5.51 11.95 3.54
C GLN A 234 -4.57 10.88 4.12
N LEU A 235 -4.89 9.60 3.93
CA LEU A 235 -4.01 8.49 4.32
C LEU A 235 -2.67 8.55 3.57
N ALA A 236 -2.70 8.76 2.27
CA ALA A 236 -1.50 8.93 1.45
C ALA A 236 -0.64 10.10 1.95
N GLN A 237 -1.27 11.22 2.29
CA GLN A 237 -0.57 12.39 2.81
C GLN A 237 0.06 12.14 4.19
N LYS A 238 -0.62 11.40 5.08
CA LYS A 238 -0.09 11.04 6.40
C LYS A 238 1.09 10.06 6.31
N LEU A 239 1.01 9.07 5.41
CA LEU A 239 2.07 8.07 5.21
C LEU A 239 3.30 8.65 4.50
N ALA A 240 3.10 9.67 3.69
CA ALA A 240 4.13 10.36 2.94
C ALA A 240 3.97 11.88 3.10
N PRO A 241 4.25 12.45 4.27
CA PRO A 241 4.22 13.88 4.45
C PRO A 241 5.18 14.53 3.45
N GLN A 242 4.73 15.60 2.81
CA GLN A 242 5.64 16.40 1.98
C GLN A 242 6.73 16.93 2.91
N GLU A 243 7.99 16.68 2.56
CA GLU A 243 9.07 17.46 3.14
C GLU A 243 8.76 18.92 2.80
N VAL A 244 8.56 19.74 3.82
CA VAL A 244 8.48 21.17 3.65
C VAL A 244 9.86 21.57 3.14
N SER A 245 10.00 21.71 1.82
CA SER A 245 11.20 22.30 1.26
C SER A 245 11.36 23.65 1.95
N ALA A 246 12.47 23.83 2.69
CA ALA A 246 12.77 25.09 3.33
C ALA A 246 12.57 26.18 2.27
N PRO A 247 11.84 27.27 2.55
CA PRO A 247 11.61 28.33 1.58
C PRO A 247 12.99 28.72 1.02
N PRO A 248 13.13 28.89 -0.30
CA PRO A 248 14.43 29.28 -0.88
C PRO A 248 14.90 30.49 -0.10
N LYS A 249 16.10 30.39 0.50
CA LYS A 249 16.72 31.51 1.23
C LYS A 249 16.56 32.73 0.36
N SER A 250 15.75 33.67 0.83
CA SER A 250 15.20 34.79 0.08
C SER A 250 16.29 35.47 -0.75
N MET A 251 15.98 35.76 -2.01
CA MET A 251 16.67 36.77 -2.83
C MET A 251 16.55 38.20 -2.27
N ALA A 252 16.31 38.36 -0.98
CA ALA A 252 16.27 39.64 -0.28
C ALA A 252 17.64 40.27 -0.06
N ALA A 253 18.74 39.60 -0.44
CA ALA A 253 20.08 40.12 -0.28
C ALA A 253 20.68 40.77 -1.55
N LYS A 254 19.90 40.88 -2.64
CA LYS A 254 20.40 41.49 -3.91
C LYS A 254 19.77 42.84 -4.28
N VAL A 255 18.91 43.42 -3.46
CA VAL A 255 18.26 44.71 -3.75
C VAL A 255 18.84 45.87 -2.91
N LEU A 256 19.75 45.64 -1.98
CA LEU A 256 20.37 46.68 -1.14
C LEU A 256 21.78 47.12 -1.62
N GLY A 257 22.15 46.79 -2.86
CA GLY A 257 23.45 47.17 -3.46
C GLY A 257 23.40 48.20 -4.59
N ILE A 258 22.27 48.87 -4.83
CA ILE A 258 22.16 49.89 -5.90
C ILE A 258 21.61 51.18 -5.31
N PHE A 259 22.23 51.73 -4.30
CA PHE A 259 22.20 53.14 -3.92
C PHE A 259 23.38 53.40 -2.97
N SER A 260 24.53 53.56 -3.56
CA SER A 260 25.66 54.30 -2.99
C SER A 260 26.52 54.82 -4.15
#